data_f34c2e647c117ecd0a9d22aee0ec4c74
#
_entry.id   f34c2e647c117ecd0a9d22aee0ec4c74
#
_cell.length_a   1.000
_cell.length_b   1.000
_cell.length_c   1.000
_cell.angle_alpha   90.00
_cell.angle_beta   90.00
_cell.angle_gamma   90.00
#
_symmetry.space_group_name_H-M   'P 1'
#
loop_
_entity.id
_entity.type
_entity.pdbx_description
1 polymer ?
#
loop_
_entity_poly.entity_id
_entity_poly.type
_entity_poly.pdbx_seq_one_letter_code
_entity_poly.pdbx_strand_id
1 'polypeptide(L)'
;MEPTSPKESRQSTATPQGVLPEHVQENRRYWDGMADEWVAPGERHWRQEAPTWGIWSIPESELQILPEDMSDQDAIELGCGTGYVSNWMARRGAKCVGIDNSEKQLDTARRLAEEHDTELTLLHGNAETVPYPDASFDFAISEYGAAIWCDPYAWIPEAHRLLRPGGQLVFLASSAWATACSPLDGSEVGFQLVRSYFTTHRTDWREVEIDPGGVEFQLPASRWFRLFRDTGFEVIDFIEIQAPEDQVESKFHVPADWAKKYPSEVVWKLRKR
;
A
#
# COMPACT_ATOMS: atom_id res chain seq x y z
N MET A 1 -39.07 47.87 -9.75
CA MET A 1 -39.27 46.45 -9.93
C MET A 1 -38.15 45.95 -10.83
N GLU A 2 -37.09 45.45 -10.23
CA GLU A 2 -36.04 44.77 -10.96
C GLU A 2 -36.33 43.27 -11.08
N PRO A 3 -36.04 42.62 -12.18
CA PRO A 3 -36.27 41.20 -12.33
C PRO A 3 -35.11 40.37 -11.70
N THR A 4 -35.48 39.51 -10.80
CA THR A 4 -34.60 38.52 -10.18
C THR A 4 -34.16 37.46 -11.20
N SER A 5 -32.85 37.31 -11.41
CA SER A 5 -32.24 36.22 -12.17
C SER A 5 -32.40 34.87 -11.46
N PRO A 6 -32.64 33.78 -12.20
CA PRO A 6 -32.66 32.44 -11.62
C PRO A 6 -31.28 31.96 -11.25
N LYS A 7 -31.13 31.41 -10.06
CA LYS A 7 -29.93 30.66 -9.64
C LYS A 7 -29.84 29.37 -10.43
N GLU A 8 -28.85 29.23 -11.30
CA GLU A 8 -28.47 27.97 -11.92
C GLU A 8 -27.93 27.03 -10.86
N SER A 9 -28.64 25.92 -10.65
CA SER A 9 -28.17 24.79 -9.89
C SER A 9 -27.05 24.10 -10.66
N ARG A 10 -25.81 24.19 -10.16
CA ARG A 10 -24.70 23.38 -10.66
C ARG A 10 -25.01 21.89 -10.36
N GLN A 11 -25.47 21.19 -11.36
CA GLN A 11 -25.50 19.73 -11.37
C GLN A 11 -24.04 19.24 -11.38
N SER A 12 -23.66 18.54 -10.32
CA SER A 12 -22.44 17.75 -10.26
C SER A 12 -22.51 16.68 -11.36
N THR A 13 -21.75 16.84 -12.42
CA THR A 13 -21.55 15.79 -13.43
C THR A 13 -20.64 14.74 -12.83
N ALA A 14 -21.22 13.69 -12.27
CA ALA A 14 -20.49 12.47 -11.95
C ALA A 14 -19.85 11.95 -13.25
N THR A 15 -18.52 11.86 -13.27
CA THR A 15 -17.79 11.22 -14.36
C THR A 15 -18.29 9.77 -14.50
N PRO A 16 -18.56 9.25 -15.70
CA PRO A 16 -18.96 7.86 -15.86
C PRO A 16 -17.86 6.98 -15.23
N GLN A 17 -18.24 6.06 -14.36
CA GLN A 17 -17.31 5.03 -13.86
C GLN A 17 -16.80 4.26 -15.07
N GLY A 18 -15.58 4.58 -15.52
CA GLY A 18 -14.89 3.85 -16.56
C GLY A 18 -14.69 2.40 -16.11
N VAL A 19 -14.62 1.48 -17.07
CA VAL A 19 -14.28 0.08 -16.79
C VAL A 19 -12.93 0.05 -16.07
N LEU A 20 -12.88 -0.57 -14.87
CA LEU A 20 -11.62 -0.72 -14.12
C LEU A 20 -10.58 -1.44 -14.97
N PRO A 21 -9.28 -1.10 -14.84
CA PRO A 21 -8.21 -1.88 -15.45
C PRO A 21 -8.31 -3.38 -15.10
N GLU A 22 -7.86 -4.24 -15.99
CA GLU A 22 -7.96 -5.70 -15.81
C GLU A 22 -7.32 -6.16 -14.49
N HIS A 23 -6.10 -5.72 -14.19
CA HIS A 23 -5.41 -6.08 -12.96
C HIS A 23 -6.16 -5.62 -11.70
N VAL A 24 -6.84 -4.45 -11.74
CA VAL A 24 -7.65 -3.96 -10.62
C VAL A 24 -8.85 -4.86 -10.37
N GLN A 25 -9.52 -5.33 -11.44
CA GLN A 25 -10.65 -6.27 -11.34
C GLN A 25 -10.19 -7.62 -10.78
N GLU A 26 -9.05 -8.12 -11.26
CA GLU A 26 -8.46 -9.39 -10.83
C GLU A 26 -8.03 -9.32 -9.35
N ASN A 27 -7.34 -8.27 -8.96
CA ASN A 27 -6.90 -8.08 -7.57
C ASN A 27 -8.10 -7.89 -6.63
N ARG A 28 -9.19 -7.25 -7.08
CA ARG A 28 -10.44 -7.19 -6.31
C ARG A 28 -11.00 -8.58 -6.04
N ARG A 29 -11.11 -9.41 -7.09
CA ARG A 29 -11.62 -10.78 -6.96
C ARG A 29 -10.73 -11.61 -6.03
N TYR A 30 -9.42 -11.51 -6.19
CA TYR A 30 -8.45 -12.22 -5.36
C TYR A 30 -8.61 -11.83 -3.88
N TRP A 31 -8.56 -10.52 -3.57
CA TRP A 31 -8.62 -10.05 -2.19
C TRP A 31 -10.00 -10.22 -1.54
N ASP A 32 -11.08 -10.16 -2.31
CA ASP A 32 -12.41 -10.55 -1.81
C ASP A 32 -12.48 -12.06 -1.48
N GLY A 33 -11.75 -12.87 -2.22
CA GLY A 33 -11.63 -14.31 -1.95
C GLY A 33 -10.82 -14.64 -0.71
N MET A 34 -9.76 -13.86 -0.45
CA MET A 34 -8.81 -14.06 0.66
C MET A 34 -9.21 -13.37 1.96
N ALA A 35 -10.27 -12.55 1.95
CA ALA A 35 -10.58 -11.66 3.07
C ALA A 35 -10.73 -12.37 4.41
N ASP A 36 -11.33 -13.56 4.44
CA ASP A 36 -11.54 -14.33 5.68
C ASP A 36 -10.22 -14.74 6.34
N GLU A 37 -9.17 -14.98 5.56
CA GLU A 37 -7.84 -15.37 6.07
C GLU A 37 -7.13 -14.19 6.74
N TRP A 38 -7.48 -12.96 6.37
CA TRP A 38 -6.89 -11.74 6.90
C TRP A 38 -7.62 -11.14 8.10
N VAL A 39 -8.77 -11.71 8.50
CA VAL A 39 -9.50 -11.26 9.70
C VAL A 39 -8.63 -11.39 10.95
N ALA A 40 -8.13 -12.59 11.25
CA ALA A 40 -7.35 -12.83 12.47
C ALA A 40 -6.00 -12.10 12.48
N PRO A 41 -5.22 -12.01 11.38
CA PRO A 41 -4.07 -11.12 11.30
C PRO A 41 -4.42 -9.66 11.58
N GLY A 42 -5.47 -9.13 10.96
CA GLY A 42 -5.96 -7.78 11.18
C GLY A 42 -6.27 -7.52 12.65
N GLU A 43 -7.06 -8.37 13.30
CA GLU A 43 -7.37 -8.26 14.72
C GLU A 43 -6.14 -8.25 15.62
N ARG A 44 -5.10 -9.03 15.29
CA ARG A 44 -3.84 -8.99 16.06
C ARG A 44 -3.15 -7.64 15.93
N HIS A 45 -3.04 -7.10 14.70
CA HIS A 45 -2.39 -5.81 14.46
C HIS A 45 -3.16 -4.63 15.09
N TRP A 46 -4.50 -4.67 15.07
CA TRP A 46 -5.31 -3.64 15.73
C TRP A 46 -5.08 -3.56 17.24
N ARG A 47 -4.79 -4.69 17.90
CA ARG A 47 -4.52 -4.78 19.35
C ARG A 47 -3.08 -4.41 19.72
N GLN A 48 -2.17 -4.32 18.76
CA GLN A 48 -0.77 -3.98 19.04
C GLN A 48 -0.66 -2.55 19.59
N GLU A 49 0.14 -2.38 20.64
CA GLU A 49 0.43 -1.05 21.22
C GLU A 49 1.37 -0.25 20.31
N ALA A 50 2.41 -0.90 19.77
CA ALA A 50 3.36 -0.31 18.85
C ALA A 50 3.29 -1.01 17.48
N PRO A 51 3.42 -0.26 16.36
CA PRO A 51 3.46 -0.84 15.04
C PRO A 51 4.64 -1.79 14.83
N THR A 52 4.41 -2.81 14.02
CA THR A 52 5.46 -3.66 13.44
C THR A 52 5.22 -3.81 11.94
N TRP A 53 6.28 -3.91 11.16
CA TRP A 53 6.22 -3.75 9.71
C TRP A 53 6.71 -4.96 8.95
N GLY A 54 6.05 -5.21 7.85
CA GLY A 54 6.44 -6.21 6.88
C GLY A 54 6.29 -7.64 7.39
N ILE A 55 6.75 -8.58 6.57
CA ILE A 55 6.62 -10.01 6.87
C ILE A 55 7.46 -10.45 8.08
N TRP A 56 8.52 -9.69 8.42
CA TRP A 56 9.40 -9.98 9.55
C TRP A 56 8.98 -9.29 10.84
N SER A 57 7.88 -8.52 10.83
CA SER A 57 7.39 -7.78 12.00
C SER A 57 8.45 -6.88 12.64
N ILE A 58 9.19 -6.15 11.80
CA ILE A 58 10.24 -5.22 12.28
C ILE A 58 9.61 -4.09 13.09
N PRO A 59 10.11 -3.80 14.30
CA PRO A 59 9.53 -2.77 15.15
C PRO A 59 9.57 -1.36 14.53
N GLU A 60 8.56 -0.55 14.80
CA GLU A 60 8.52 0.86 14.40
C GLU A 60 9.72 1.66 14.93
N SER A 61 10.24 1.31 16.13
CA SER A 61 11.43 1.94 16.70
C SER A 61 12.69 1.80 15.85
N GLU A 62 12.73 0.79 14.95
CA GLU A 62 13.83 0.57 14.03
C GLU A 62 13.61 1.25 12.67
N LEU A 63 12.40 1.14 12.12
CA LEU A 63 12.12 1.65 10.77
C LEU A 63 11.64 3.10 10.74
N GLN A 64 11.03 3.58 11.84
CA GLN A 64 10.53 4.95 11.97
C GLN A 64 9.68 5.37 10.75
N ILE A 65 8.69 4.57 10.42
CA ILE A 65 7.84 4.75 9.24
C ILE A 65 6.82 5.86 9.45
N LEU A 66 6.18 5.88 10.62
CA LEU A 66 5.18 6.89 10.95
C LEU A 66 5.79 8.05 11.75
N PRO A 67 5.40 9.30 11.50
CA PRO A 67 5.72 10.41 12.41
C PRO A 67 5.25 10.09 13.85
N GLU A 68 6.03 10.49 14.86
CA GLU A 68 5.68 10.26 16.28
C GLU A 68 4.37 10.94 16.66
N ASP A 69 4.18 12.18 16.19
CA ASP A 69 2.96 12.97 16.36
C ASP A 69 2.37 13.28 14.98
N MET A 70 1.12 12.90 14.78
CA MET A 70 0.34 13.15 13.59
C MET A 70 -0.89 14.03 13.88
N SER A 71 -0.89 14.74 15.01
CA SER A 71 -1.96 15.66 15.36
C SER A 71 -2.14 16.70 14.26
N ASP A 72 -3.39 16.99 13.90
CA ASP A 72 -3.77 17.92 12.84
C ASP A 72 -3.34 17.51 11.40
N GLN A 73 -2.81 16.31 11.19
CA GLN A 73 -2.50 15.81 9.87
C GLN A 73 -3.69 15.08 9.25
N ASP A 74 -3.93 15.35 7.96
CA ASP A 74 -4.78 14.53 7.12
C ASP A 74 -3.91 13.42 6.49
N ALA A 75 -4.24 12.15 6.75
CA ALA A 75 -3.46 11.01 6.30
C ALA A 75 -4.30 10.06 5.44
N ILE A 76 -3.67 9.41 4.46
CA ILE A 76 -4.31 8.38 3.64
C ILE A 76 -3.48 7.11 3.57
N GLU A 77 -4.14 5.95 3.74
CA GLU A 77 -3.58 4.63 3.47
C GLU A 77 -4.10 4.11 2.12
N LEU A 78 -3.17 3.79 1.22
CA LEU A 78 -3.45 3.33 -0.14
C LEU A 78 -3.36 1.79 -0.20
N GLY A 79 -4.51 1.13 -0.24
CA GLY A 79 -4.65 -0.32 -0.07
C GLY A 79 -4.63 -0.69 1.40
N CYS A 80 -5.65 -0.25 2.14
CA CYS A 80 -5.64 -0.33 3.61
C CYS A 80 -6.05 -1.71 4.17
N GLY A 81 -6.58 -2.60 3.35
CA GLY A 81 -7.02 -3.91 3.80
C GLY A 81 -7.93 -3.84 5.03
N THR A 82 -7.53 -4.46 6.13
CA THR A 82 -8.24 -4.45 7.41
C THR A 82 -8.04 -3.16 8.24
N GLY A 83 -7.31 -2.16 7.72
CA GLY A 83 -7.21 -0.82 8.30
C GLY A 83 -6.31 -0.67 9.53
N TYR A 84 -5.41 -1.61 9.81
CA TYR A 84 -4.58 -1.54 11.02
C TYR A 84 -3.54 -0.42 10.96
N VAL A 85 -2.96 -0.10 9.79
CA VAL A 85 -2.05 1.05 9.67
C VAL A 85 -2.81 2.36 9.82
N SER A 86 -4.00 2.47 9.22
CA SER A 86 -4.90 3.60 9.44
C SER A 86 -5.22 3.81 10.92
N ASN A 87 -5.48 2.73 11.68
CA ASN A 87 -5.66 2.78 13.13
C ASN A 87 -4.40 3.29 13.87
N TRP A 88 -3.21 2.82 13.47
CA TRP A 88 -1.97 3.30 14.11
C TRP A 88 -1.73 4.79 13.87
N MET A 89 -2.04 5.30 12.67
CA MET A 89 -1.99 6.73 12.37
C MET A 89 -3.04 7.52 13.17
N ALA A 90 -4.28 7.03 13.26
CA ALA A 90 -5.34 7.65 14.04
C ALA A 90 -4.99 7.74 15.52
N ARG A 91 -4.39 6.68 16.09
CA ARG A 91 -3.88 6.69 17.48
C ARG A 91 -2.77 7.70 17.74
N ARG A 92 -2.08 8.19 16.69
CA ARG A 92 -1.11 9.27 16.73
C ARG A 92 -1.72 10.65 16.46
N GLY A 93 -3.04 10.72 16.30
CA GLY A 93 -3.79 11.97 16.15
C GLY A 93 -4.16 12.36 14.72
N ALA A 94 -3.83 11.55 13.71
CA ALA A 94 -4.18 11.86 12.32
C ALA A 94 -5.68 11.69 12.05
N LYS A 95 -6.20 12.50 11.13
CA LYS A 95 -7.48 12.25 10.46
C LYS A 95 -7.24 11.29 9.30
N CYS A 96 -7.69 10.05 9.44
CA CYS A 96 -7.32 8.98 8.53
C CYS A 96 -8.40 8.64 7.52
N VAL A 97 -7.96 8.48 6.27
CA VAL A 97 -8.72 7.87 5.17
C VAL A 97 -8.01 6.59 4.78
N GLY A 98 -8.74 5.48 4.71
CA GLY A 98 -8.28 4.24 4.11
C GLY A 98 -9.02 3.97 2.81
N ILE A 99 -8.31 3.62 1.74
CA ILE A 99 -8.93 3.14 0.50
C ILE A 99 -8.48 1.73 0.21
N ASP A 100 -9.42 0.85 -0.11
CA ASP A 100 -9.12 -0.52 -0.53
C ASP A 100 -9.99 -0.97 -1.69
N ASN A 101 -9.45 -1.86 -2.50
CA ASN A 101 -10.12 -2.43 -3.65
C ASN A 101 -11.07 -3.59 -3.29
N SER A 102 -10.93 -4.18 -2.09
CA SER A 102 -11.76 -5.25 -1.56
C SER A 102 -12.78 -4.71 -0.56
N GLU A 103 -14.07 -4.83 -0.90
CA GLU A 103 -15.15 -4.45 0.02
C GLU A 103 -15.18 -5.35 1.27
N LYS A 104 -14.83 -6.64 1.13
CA LYS A 104 -14.80 -7.57 2.26
C LYS A 104 -13.68 -7.26 3.27
N GLN A 105 -12.52 -6.81 2.79
CA GLN A 105 -11.46 -6.30 3.67
C GLN A 105 -11.95 -5.07 4.45
N LEU A 106 -12.63 -4.16 3.76
CA LEU A 106 -13.21 -2.96 4.37
C LEU A 106 -14.32 -3.27 5.37
N ASP A 107 -15.10 -4.34 5.17
CA ASP A 107 -16.08 -4.78 6.17
C ASP A 107 -15.40 -5.16 7.49
N THR A 108 -14.26 -5.86 7.42
CA THR A 108 -13.43 -6.14 8.59
C THR A 108 -12.88 -4.86 9.20
N ALA A 109 -12.36 -3.94 8.38
CA ALA A 109 -11.85 -2.65 8.86
C ALA A 109 -12.92 -1.82 9.58
N ARG A 110 -14.15 -1.75 9.05
CA ARG A 110 -15.29 -1.05 9.68
C ARG A 110 -15.64 -1.65 11.05
N ARG A 111 -15.75 -2.98 11.10
CA ARG A 111 -16.02 -3.70 12.35
C ARG A 111 -14.94 -3.42 13.40
N LEU A 112 -13.66 -3.50 13.02
CA LEU A 112 -12.55 -3.26 13.95
C LEU A 112 -12.46 -1.79 14.38
N ALA A 113 -12.76 -0.84 13.48
CA ALA A 113 -12.84 0.58 13.83
C ALA A 113 -13.93 0.85 14.88
N GLU A 114 -15.10 0.21 14.74
CA GLU A 114 -16.17 0.30 15.73
C GLU A 114 -15.77 -0.37 17.07
N GLU A 115 -15.18 -1.57 17.03
CA GLU A 115 -14.75 -2.30 18.23
C GLU A 115 -13.68 -1.55 19.05
N HIS A 116 -12.82 -0.77 18.37
CA HIS A 116 -11.72 -0.02 18.99
C HIS A 116 -12.02 1.48 19.18
N ASP A 117 -13.25 1.94 18.91
CA ASP A 117 -13.66 3.35 18.99
C ASP A 117 -12.70 4.29 18.20
N THR A 118 -12.29 3.85 17.02
CA THR A 118 -11.38 4.59 16.15
C THR A 118 -12.14 5.20 14.97
N GLU A 119 -12.06 6.50 14.77
CA GLU A 119 -12.70 7.19 13.65
C GLU A 119 -11.85 7.05 12.38
N LEU A 120 -12.37 6.32 11.39
CA LEU A 120 -11.75 6.15 10.08
C LEU A 120 -12.75 6.44 8.96
N THR A 121 -12.30 7.15 7.92
CA THR A 121 -13.04 7.24 6.66
C THR A 121 -12.58 6.12 5.74
N LEU A 122 -13.45 5.14 5.44
CA LEU A 122 -13.11 3.97 4.63
C LEU A 122 -13.82 4.03 3.27
N LEU A 123 -13.03 3.94 2.20
CA LEU A 123 -13.46 4.05 0.81
C LEU A 123 -13.24 2.74 0.05
N HIS A 124 -14.29 2.22 -0.58
CA HIS A 124 -14.15 1.14 -1.55
C HIS A 124 -13.76 1.72 -2.91
N GLY A 125 -12.54 1.43 -3.37
CA GLY A 125 -12.02 2.02 -4.60
C GLY A 125 -10.64 1.56 -5.00
N ASN A 126 -10.17 2.11 -6.12
CA ASN A 126 -8.86 1.85 -6.68
C ASN A 126 -7.87 2.95 -6.26
N ALA A 127 -6.76 2.58 -5.63
CA ALA A 127 -5.71 3.51 -5.21
C ALA A 127 -4.96 4.17 -6.38
N GLU A 128 -5.16 3.72 -7.61
CA GLU A 128 -4.67 4.40 -8.81
C GLU A 128 -5.52 5.62 -9.21
N THR A 129 -6.71 5.78 -8.61
CA THR A 129 -7.62 6.91 -8.86
C THR A 129 -8.52 7.12 -7.65
N VAL A 130 -8.08 7.95 -6.72
CA VAL A 130 -8.75 8.19 -5.45
C VAL A 130 -9.74 9.36 -5.59
N PRO A 131 -11.01 9.23 -5.13
CA PRO A 131 -12.01 10.27 -5.27
C PRO A 131 -11.83 11.41 -4.23
N TYR A 132 -10.65 11.99 -4.19
CA TYR A 132 -10.29 13.14 -3.37
C TYR A 132 -9.69 14.26 -4.21
N PRO A 133 -9.86 15.54 -3.80
CA PRO A 133 -9.21 16.66 -4.45
C PRO A 133 -7.69 16.58 -4.39
N ASP A 134 -7.02 17.34 -5.26
CA ASP A 134 -5.57 17.54 -5.19
C ASP A 134 -5.18 18.15 -3.85
N ALA A 135 -3.98 17.83 -3.35
CA ALA A 135 -3.42 18.41 -2.14
C ALA A 135 -4.34 18.31 -0.90
N SER A 136 -4.94 17.12 -0.70
CA SER A 136 -5.85 16.84 0.41
C SER A 136 -5.14 16.32 1.66
N PHE A 137 -3.93 15.73 1.51
CA PHE A 137 -3.27 14.99 2.58
C PHE A 137 -1.86 15.51 2.87
N ASP A 138 -1.43 15.39 4.12
CA ASP A 138 -0.07 15.68 4.58
C ASP A 138 0.81 14.42 4.54
N PHE A 139 0.20 13.25 4.72
CA PHE A 139 0.88 11.97 4.76
C PHE A 139 0.10 10.91 3.97
N ALA A 140 0.81 10.14 3.17
CA ALA A 140 0.28 8.96 2.47
C ALA A 140 1.15 7.76 2.78
N ILE A 141 0.52 6.60 2.96
CA ILE A 141 1.24 5.34 3.22
C ILE A 141 0.64 4.19 2.43
N SER A 142 1.47 3.22 2.12
CA SER A 142 1.04 1.91 1.62
C SER A 142 1.97 0.82 2.16
N GLU A 143 1.44 -0.08 2.96
CA GLU A 143 2.13 -1.29 3.37
C GLU A 143 1.57 -2.47 2.60
N TYR A 144 2.33 -2.99 1.63
CA TYR A 144 1.91 -4.04 0.69
C TYR A 144 0.65 -3.75 -0.14
N GLY A 145 -0.15 -2.75 0.18
CA GLY A 145 -1.38 -2.38 -0.52
C GLY A 145 -1.11 -1.93 -1.97
N ALA A 146 -1.27 -0.64 -2.26
CA ALA A 146 -0.97 -0.10 -3.60
C ALA A 146 0.48 -0.36 -4.02
N ALA A 147 1.40 -0.47 -3.05
CA ALA A 147 2.84 -0.64 -3.27
C ALA A 147 3.21 -1.89 -4.09
N ILE A 148 2.36 -2.93 -4.09
CA ILE A 148 2.56 -4.14 -4.91
C ILE A 148 1.36 -4.50 -5.79
N TRP A 149 0.14 -4.04 -5.47
CA TRP A 149 -1.08 -4.43 -6.18
C TRP A 149 -1.55 -3.41 -7.23
N CYS A 150 -0.94 -2.21 -7.27
CA CYS A 150 -1.23 -1.18 -8.25
C CYS A 150 -0.05 -0.93 -9.19
N ASP A 151 -0.35 -0.51 -10.43
CA ASP A 151 0.71 -0.12 -11.36
C ASP A 151 1.47 1.11 -10.81
N PRO A 152 2.79 1.00 -10.58
CA PRO A 152 3.59 2.12 -10.09
C PRO A 152 3.46 3.39 -10.91
N TYR A 153 3.31 3.24 -12.22
CA TYR A 153 3.15 4.39 -13.13
C TYR A 153 1.77 5.05 -13.05
N ALA A 154 0.81 4.44 -12.35
CA ALA A 154 -0.50 5.00 -12.08
C ALA A 154 -0.61 5.52 -10.63
N TRP A 155 -0.30 4.69 -9.61
CA TRP A 155 -0.54 5.06 -8.23
C TRP A 155 0.48 6.05 -7.64
N ILE A 156 1.75 6.08 -8.10
CA ILE A 156 2.75 7.06 -7.62
C ILE A 156 2.39 8.50 -8.05
N PRO A 157 2.01 8.76 -9.33
CA PRO A 157 1.48 10.07 -9.71
C PRO A 157 0.20 10.44 -8.94
N GLU A 158 -0.67 9.48 -8.67
CA GLU A 158 -1.89 9.71 -7.89
C GLU A 158 -1.57 10.07 -6.44
N ALA A 159 -0.68 9.35 -5.77
CA ALA A 159 -0.22 9.70 -4.43
C ALA A 159 0.39 11.10 -4.40
N HIS A 160 1.18 11.47 -5.44
CA HIS A 160 1.72 12.82 -5.56
C HIS A 160 0.61 13.87 -5.71
N ARG A 161 -0.42 13.60 -6.52
CA ARG A 161 -1.57 14.50 -6.68
C ARG A 161 -2.27 14.74 -5.35
N LEU A 162 -2.49 13.69 -4.59
CA LEU A 162 -3.20 13.71 -3.32
C LEU A 162 -2.46 14.48 -2.21
N LEU A 163 -1.14 14.45 -2.23
CA LEU A 163 -0.34 15.10 -1.20
C LEU A 163 -0.26 16.63 -1.38
N ARG A 164 -0.22 17.37 -0.28
CA ARG A 164 0.13 18.78 -0.23
C ARG A 164 1.62 18.97 -0.56
N PRO A 165 2.05 20.15 -1.02
CA PRO A 165 3.49 20.48 -1.11
C PRO A 165 4.17 20.26 0.24
N GLY A 166 5.29 19.53 0.26
CA GLY A 166 5.99 19.11 1.48
C GLY A 166 5.45 17.85 2.13
N GLY A 167 4.28 17.36 1.72
CA GLY A 167 3.69 16.11 2.21
C GLY A 167 4.54 14.89 1.87
N GLN A 168 4.39 13.84 2.65
CA GLN A 168 5.23 12.64 2.56
C GLN A 168 4.44 11.44 2.05
N LEU A 169 5.11 10.62 1.22
CA LEU A 169 4.67 9.26 0.87
C LEU A 169 5.68 8.27 1.44
N VAL A 170 5.21 7.31 2.23
CA VAL A 170 6.00 6.18 2.68
C VAL A 170 5.36 4.89 2.18
N PHE A 171 6.16 3.97 1.67
CA PHE A 171 5.61 2.66 1.33
C PHE A 171 6.60 1.53 1.56
N LEU A 172 6.06 0.39 1.97
CA LEU A 172 6.77 -0.87 2.15
C LEU A 172 6.28 -1.87 1.09
N ALA A 173 7.21 -2.53 0.43
CA ALA A 173 6.94 -3.49 -0.63
C ALA A 173 7.99 -4.60 -0.66
N SER A 174 7.70 -5.69 -1.36
CA SER A 174 8.70 -6.70 -1.72
C SER A 174 9.88 -6.05 -2.45
N SER A 175 11.09 -6.57 -2.27
CA SER A 175 12.25 -6.08 -3.01
C SER A 175 12.28 -6.63 -4.43
N ALA A 176 12.91 -5.88 -5.35
CA ALA A 176 13.17 -6.37 -6.70
C ALA A 176 14.13 -7.59 -6.73
N TRP A 177 14.93 -7.77 -5.67
CA TRP A 177 15.79 -8.95 -5.50
C TRP A 177 14.96 -10.19 -5.18
N ALA A 178 14.04 -10.11 -4.22
CA ALA A 178 13.12 -11.20 -3.92
C ALA A 178 12.34 -11.60 -5.17
N THR A 179 11.77 -10.64 -5.90
CA THR A 179 11.05 -10.90 -7.15
C THR A 179 11.94 -11.57 -8.21
N ALA A 180 13.20 -11.15 -8.36
CA ALA A 180 14.11 -11.76 -9.33
C ALA A 180 14.52 -13.18 -8.97
N CYS A 181 14.46 -13.53 -7.69
CA CYS A 181 14.74 -14.87 -7.15
C CYS A 181 13.50 -15.74 -6.95
N SER A 182 12.28 -15.20 -7.15
CA SER A 182 11.02 -15.96 -7.04
C SER A 182 10.78 -16.79 -8.29
N PRO A 183 10.61 -18.12 -8.18
CA PRO A 183 10.26 -18.97 -9.32
C PRO A 183 8.86 -18.66 -9.88
N LEU A 184 8.66 -18.99 -11.16
CA LEU A 184 7.38 -18.74 -11.85
C LEU A 184 6.27 -19.74 -11.48
N ASP A 185 6.61 -20.81 -10.78
CA ASP A 185 5.66 -21.83 -10.29
C ASP A 185 5.04 -21.48 -8.92
N GLY A 186 5.48 -20.37 -8.29
CA GLY A 186 5.01 -19.96 -6.97
C GLY A 186 5.77 -20.61 -5.80
N SER A 187 6.84 -21.35 -6.06
CA SER A 187 7.67 -21.93 -5.00
C SER A 187 8.51 -20.87 -4.27
N GLU A 188 9.12 -21.25 -3.14
CA GLU A 188 9.91 -20.35 -2.31
C GLU A 188 11.05 -19.65 -3.07
N VAL A 189 11.34 -18.42 -2.65
CA VAL A 189 12.48 -17.63 -3.12
C VAL A 189 13.79 -18.41 -2.94
N GLY A 190 14.56 -18.56 -4.03
CA GLY A 190 15.80 -19.29 -4.04
C GLY A 190 17.04 -18.40 -4.09
N PHE A 191 18.23 -19.03 -4.05
CA PHE A 191 19.51 -18.31 -4.14
C PHE A 191 19.98 -18.05 -5.60
N GLN A 192 19.10 -18.25 -6.56
CA GLN A 192 19.38 -18.03 -7.98
C GLN A 192 18.46 -16.95 -8.55
N LEU A 193 19.02 -16.10 -9.41
CA LEU A 193 18.22 -15.19 -10.22
C LEU A 193 17.51 -16.00 -11.32
N VAL A 194 16.21 -16.12 -11.22
CA VAL A 194 15.37 -16.91 -12.14
C VAL A 194 14.53 -16.04 -13.06
N ARG A 195 14.48 -14.74 -12.79
CA ARG A 195 13.80 -13.73 -13.61
C ARG A 195 14.74 -12.59 -13.99
N SER A 196 14.43 -11.93 -15.10
CA SER A 196 15.17 -10.72 -15.51
C SER A 196 14.86 -9.56 -14.58
N TYR A 197 15.86 -9.07 -13.88
CA TYR A 197 15.77 -7.90 -13.00
C TYR A 197 15.28 -6.64 -13.72
N PHE A 198 15.74 -6.41 -14.97
CA PHE A 198 15.40 -5.19 -15.70
C PHE A 198 14.02 -5.20 -16.36
N THR A 199 13.41 -6.36 -16.54
CA THR A 199 12.06 -6.48 -17.11
C THR A 199 10.98 -6.66 -16.06
N THR A 200 11.33 -6.68 -14.78
CA THR A 200 10.39 -6.74 -13.68
C THR A 200 9.49 -5.50 -13.70
N HIS A 201 8.21 -5.70 -13.91
CA HIS A 201 7.18 -4.67 -13.83
C HIS A 201 5.86 -5.29 -13.36
N ARG A 202 5.36 -6.29 -14.07
CA ARG A 202 4.10 -6.96 -13.78
C ARG A 202 4.34 -8.46 -13.69
N THR A 203 3.88 -9.08 -12.62
CA THR A 203 3.84 -10.53 -12.44
C THR A 203 2.39 -10.96 -12.30
N ASP A 204 1.99 -11.93 -13.08
CA ASP A 204 0.66 -12.52 -13.02
C ASP A 204 0.75 -13.88 -12.31
N TRP A 205 0.19 -13.96 -11.12
CA TRP A 205 0.23 -15.16 -10.28
C TRP A 205 -1.02 -16.03 -10.40
N ARG A 206 -1.98 -15.68 -11.27
CA ARG A 206 -3.28 -16.34 -11.35
C ARG A 206 -3.22 -17.81 -11.76
N GLU A 207 -2.24 -18.17 -12.57
CA GLU A 207 -2.12 -19.52 -13.16
C GLU A 207 -0.90 -20.27 -12.63
N VAL A 208 -0.30 -19.84 -11.51
CA VAL A 208 0.80 -20.58 -10.90
C VAL A 208 0.27 -21.82 -10.15
N GLU A 209 1.10 -22.87 -10.07
CA GLU A 209 0.66 -24.15 -9.57
C GLU A 209 0.61 -24.20 -8.04
N ILE A 210 1.56 -23.53 -7.35
CA ILE A 210 1.76 -23.72 -5.90
C ILE A 210 0.94 -22.73 -5.08
N ASP A 211 0.94 -21.45 -5.44
CA ASP A 211 0.21 -20.40 -4.70
C ASP A 211 -0.41 -19.40 -5.68
N PRO A 212 -1.58 -19.73 -6.25
CA PRO A 212 -2.27 -18.82 -7.16
C PRO A 212 -2.64 -17.51 -6.46
N GLY A 213 -2.20 -16.39 -7.03
CA GLY A 213 -2.40 -15.06 -6.47
C GLY A 213 -3.13 -14.10 -7.41
N GLY A 214 -2.89 -12.83 -7.21
CA GLY A 214 -3.36 -11.76 -8.09
C GLY A 214 -2.30 -11.30 -9.09
N VAL A 215 -2.38 -10.05 -9.46
CA VAL A 215 -1.41 -9.38 -10.33
C VAL A 215 -0.57 -8.42 -9.49
N GLU A 216 0.71 -8.66 -9.38
CA GLU A 216 1.66 -7.85 -8.65
C GLU A 216 2.52 -6.98 -9.55
N PHE A 217 2.97 -5.85 -8.99
CA PHE A 217 3.85 -4.91 -9.65
C PHE A 217 5.12 -4.69 -8.85
N GLN A 218 6.24 -4.58 -9.56
CA GLN A 218 7.53 -4.27 -8.98
C GLN A 218 8.38 -3.53 -10.01
N LEU A 219 9.29 -2.65 -9.55
CA LEU A 219 10.27 -2.00 -10.41
C LEU A 219 11.67 -2.20 -9.86
N PRO A 220 12.69 -2.33 -10.74
CA PRO A 220 14.09 -2.17 -10.33
C PRO A 220 14.32 -0.80 -9.68
N ALA A 221 15.22 -0.72 -8.70
CA ALA A 221 15.52 0.52 -7.98
C ALA A 221 15.79 1.72 -8.91
N SER A 222 16.49 1.51 -10.02
CA SER A 222 16.78 2.56 -11.00
C SER A 222 15.52 3.11 -11.70
N ARG A 223 14.47 2.30 -11.86
CA ARG A 223 13.18 2.76 -12.41
C ARG A 223 12.35 3.46 -11.35
N TRP A 224 12.37 2.99 -10.10
CA TRP A 224 11.76 3.69 -8.98
C TRP A 224 12.32 5.11 -8.84
N PHE A 225 13.64 5.29 -8.80
CA PHE A 225 14.27 6.61 -8.72
C PHE A 225 13.87 7.54 -9.87
N ARG A 226 13.79 7.02 -11.10
CA ARG A 226 13.35 7.82 -12.25
C ARG A 226 11.89 8.24 -12.10
N LEU A 227 11.02 7.31 -11.73
CA LEU A 227 9.60 7.58 -11.54
C LEU A 227 9.38 8.66 -10.48
N PHE A 228 10.05 8.55 -9.33
CA PHE A 228 9.93 9.54 -8.26
C PHE A 228 10.39 10.93 -8.72
N ARG A 229 11.56 11.01 -9.34
CA ARG A 229 12.09 12.27 -9.88
C ARG A 229 11.14 12.90 -10.91
N ASP A 230 10.67 12.09 -11.85
CA ASP A 230 9.85 12.56 -12.98
C ASP A 230 8.42 12.95 -12.52
N THR A 231 7.96 12.39 -11.39
CA THR A 231 6.69 12.75 -10.74
C THR A 231 6.83 14.00 -9.84
N GLY A 232 8.03 14.34 -9.37
CA GLY A 232 8.28 15.50 -8.51
C GLY A 232 8.49 15.16 -7.04
N PHE A 233 8.77 13.90 -6.73
CA PHE A 233 9.20 13.48 -5.40
C PHE A 233 10.71 13.67 -5.19
N GLU A 234 11.07 13.99 -3.95
CA GLU A 234 12.40 13.85 -3.40
C GLU A 234 12.46 12.54 -2.59
N VAL A 235 13.51 11.75 -2.78
CA VAL A 235 13.75 10.57 -1.95
C VAL A 235 14.42 11.03 -0.65
N ILE A 236 13.76 10.80 0.47
CA ILE A 236 14.25 11.13 1.81
C ILE A 236 15.09 9.98 2.35
N ASP A 237 14.59 8.74 2.18
CA ASP A 237 15.25 7.55 2.67
C ASP A 237 14.88 6.32 1.84
N PHE A 238 15.76 5.35 1.84
CA PHE A 238 15.54 4.03 1.25
C PHE A 238 16.14 2.97 2.16
N ILE A 239 15.29 2.11 2.71
CA ILE A 239 15.68 1.08 3.67
C ILE A 239 15.49 -0.29 3.02
N GLU A 240 16.53 -1.10 3.03
CA GLU A 240 16.46 -2.52 2.68
C GLU A 240 16.32 -3.33 3.97
N ILE A 241 15.27 -4.14 4.08
CA ILE A 241 14.95 -4.88 5.29
C ILE A 241 15.63 -6.24 5.27
N GLN A 242 16.37 -6.52 6.34
CA GLN A 242 16.97 -7.81 6.65
C GLN A 242 16.12 -8.55 7.67
N ALA A 243 15.91 -9.86 7.50
CA ALA A 243 15.25 -10.67 8.51
C ALA A 243 16.04 -10.69 9.82
N PRO A 244 15.37 -10.68 10.99
CA PRO A 244 16.04 -10.83 12.28
C PRO A 244 16.86 -12.12 12.38
N GLU A 245 17.99 -12.07 13.10
CA GLU A 245 18.90 -13.21 13.22
C GLU A 245 18.29 -14.45 13.87
N ASP A 246 17.35 -14.28 14.78
CA ASP A 246 16.60 -15.34 15.47
C ASP A 246 15.45 -15.92 14.64
N GLN A 247 15.08 -15.30 13.51
CA GLN A 247 14.03 -15.82 12.64
C GLN A 247 14.52 -17.10 11.95
N VAL A 248 13.72 -18.17 12.01
CA VAL A 248 14.05 -19.48 11.41
C VAL A 248 13.04 -19.95 10.38
N GLU A 249 11.81 -19.46 10.46
CA GLU A 249 10.71 -19.89 9.60
C GLU A 249 10.64 -19.04 8.33
N SER A 250 10.23 -19.65 7.22
CA SER A 250 9.83 -18.93 6.01
C SER A 250 8.57 -18.09 6.27
N LYS A 251 8.47 -16.94 5.64
CA LYS A 251 7.27 -16.09 5.63
C LYS A 251 6.91 -15.75 4.19
N PHE A 252 5.66 -15.97 3.81
CA PHE A 252 5.17 -15.64 2.46
C PHE A 252 6.13 -16.11 1.35
N HIS A 253 6.52 -17.39 1.38
CA HIS A 253 7.48 -18.02 0.44
C HIS A 253 8.89 -17.40 0.44
N VAL A 254 9.25 -16.60 1.44
CA VAL A 254 10.60 -16.08 1.62
C VAL A 254 11.29 -16.83 2.77
N PRO A 255 12.34 -17.64 2.50
CA PRO A 255 13.11 -18.32 3.54
C PRO A 255 13.88 -17.32 4.40
N ALA A 256 13.87 -17.52 5.74
CA ALA A 256 14.59 -16.66 6.67
C ALA A 256 16.11 -16.62 6.37
N ASP A 257 16.70 -17.75 6.00
CA ASP A 257 18.13 -17.84 5.66
C ASP A 257 18.51 -17.07 4.40
N TRP A 258 17.55 -16.88 3.47
CA TRP A 258 17.69 -16.02 2.31
C TRP A 258 17.61 -14.55 2.75
N ALA A 259 16.57 -14.19 3.50
CA ALA A 259 16.29 -12.83 3.91
C ALA A 259 17.29 -12.26 4.94
N LYS A 260 18.07 -13.10 5.62
CA LYS A 260 19.23 -12.68 6.42
C LYS A 260 20.42 -12.23 5.57
N LYS A 261 20.44 -12.57 4.30
CA LYS A 261 21.58 -12.28 3.39
C LYS A 261 21.21 -11.28 2.30
N TYR A 262 19.96 -11.24 1.91
CA TYR A 262 19.44 -10.41 0.82
C TYR A 262 18.17 -9.71 1.27
N PRO A 263 17.91 -8.48 0.82
CA PRO A 263 16.71 -7.76 1.21
C PRO A 263 15.48 -8.40 0.59
N SER A 264 14.55 -8.85 1.43
CA SER A 264 13.24 -9.35 0.98
C SER A 264 12.23 -8.23 0.77
N GLU A 265 12.37 -7.16 1.53
CA GLU A 265 11.48 -6.02 1.56
C GLU A 265 12.27 -4.72 1.51
N VAL A 266 11.59 -3.67 1.08
CA VAL A 266 12.15 -2.32 1.03
C VAL A 266 11.13 -1.29 1.51
N VAL A 267 11.64 -0.22 2.15
CA VAL A 267 10.85 0.98 2.48
C VAL A 267 11.39 2.16 1.70
N TRP A 268 10.50 2.88 1.04
CA TRP A 268 10.77 4.16 0.42
C TRP A 268 10.10 5.28 1.20
N LYS A 269 10.86 6.31 1.56
CA LYS A 269 10.36 7.54 2.17
C LYS A 269 10.58 8.70 1.22
N LEU A 270 9.49 9.32 0.80
CA LEU A 270 9.46 10.33 -0.24
C LEU A 270 8.82 11.61 0.29
N ARG A 271 9.21 12.76 -0.26
CA ARG A 271 8.58 14.06 -0.01
C ARG A 271 8.16 14.70 -1.32
N LYS A 272 6.94 15.22 -1.38
CA LYS A 272 6.48 16.05 -2.50
C LYS A 272 7.19 17.41 -2.47
N ARG A 273 7.82 17.78 -3.58
CA ARG A 273 8.44 19.11 -3.76
C ARG A 273 7.43 20.20 -4.04
#